data_6db7a264bd599c9eef869075a3db32bb
#
_entry.id   6db7a264bd599c9eef869075a3db32bb
#
_cell.length_a   1.000
_cell.length_b   1.000
_cell.length_c   1.000
_cell.angle_alpha   90.00
_cell.angle_beta   90.00
_cell.angle_gamma   90.00
#
_symmetry.space_group_name_H-M   'P 1'
#
loop_
_entity.id
_entity.type
_entity.pdbx_description
1 polymer ?
#
loop_
_entity_poly.entity_id
_entity_poly.type
_entity_poly.pdbx_seq_one_letter_code
_entity_poly.pdbx_strand_id
1 'polypeptide(L)'
;MCIRDSYTRYPAIKKAQYYRLDSLGHDSWTTAMVTQIKRQRWFRWHDAGDLQSVDHLRKIFEVCRLTPGTKHWLPTQERQYLLAVAPDEVPDNLVIRLSGSKVDGPRPSCWTHTSTVVTKEASCPAPSQGGKCRECRNCWNKNISNVSYGKH
;
A
#
# COMPACT_ATOMS: atom_id res chain seq x y z
N MET A 1 9.50 -15.67 4.22
CA MET A 1 10.57 -14.68 4.46
C MET A 1 9.93 -13.30 4.31
N CYS A 2 9.85 -12.53 5.38
CA CYS A 2 9.23 -11.22 5.33
C CYS A 2 10.13 -10.29 4.50
N ILE A 3 9.58 -9.51 3.60
CA ILE A 3 10.31 -8.52 2.79
C ILE A 3 11.16 -7.57 3.66
N ARG A 4 10.82 -7.41 4.94
CA ARG A 4 11.61 -6.70 5.96
C ARG A 4 13.08 -7.12 6.01
N ASP A 5 13.39 -8.42 5.89
CA ASP A 5 14.77 -8.91 6.11
C ASP A 5 15.71 -8.63 4.94
N SER A 6 15.20 -8.53 3.71
CA SER A 6 16.04 -8.25 2.54
C SER A 6 16.49 -6.79 2.47
N TYR A 7 15.68 -5.84 2.97
CA TYR A 7 16.02 -4.41 2.94
C TYR A 7 16.96 -3.99 4.08
N THR A 8 17.06 -4.75 5.16
CA THR A 8 17.99 -4.46 6.26
C THR A 8 19.42 -4.90 5.98
N ARG A 9 19.64 -5.77 4.99
CA ARG A 9 20.97 -6.30 4.62
C ARG A 9 21.91 -5.26 4.01
N TYR A 10 21.36 -4.21 3.40
CA TYR A 10 22.16 -3.22 2.67
C TYR A 10 22.14 -1.88 3.40
N PRO A 11 23.31 -1.38 3.89
CA PRO A 11 23.39 -0.11 4.63
C PRO A 11 22.80 1.09 3.89
N ALA A 12 22.99 1.16 2.58
CA ALA A 12 22.44 2.23 1.75
C ALA A 12 20.91 2.23 1.72
N ILE A 13 20.28 1.05 1.66
CA ILE A 13 18.82 0.92 1.68
C ILE A 13 18.28 1.30 3.06
N LYS A 14 18.93 0.84 4.14
CA LYS A 14 18.58 1.21 5.51
C LYS A 14 18.66 2.72 5.71
N LYS A 15 19.74 3.36 5.26
CA LYS A 15 19.89 4.82 5.31
C LYS A 15 18.79 5.55 4.56
N ALA A 16 18.45 5.08 3.35
CA ALA A 16 17.35 5.67 2.57
C ALA A 16 15.99 5.56 3.27
N GLN A 17 15.73 4.47 4.00
CA GLN A 17 14.50 4.31 4.78
C GLN A 17 14.42 5.32 5.93
N TYR A 18 15.51 5.56 6.66
CA TYR A 18 15.55 6.58 7.71
C TYR A 18 15.33 7.99 7.15
N TYR A 19 15.94 8.34 6.01
CA TYR A 19 15.68 9.63 5.36
C TYR A 19 14.22 9.81 4.96
N ARG A 20 13.57 8.75 4.46
CA ARG A 20 12.14 8.79 4.14
C ARG A 20 11.29 8.96 5.38
N LEU A 21 11.65 8.30 6.48
CA LEU A 21 10.95 8.44 7.76
C LEU A 21 11.06 9.87 8.29
N ASP A 22 12.28 10.43 8.32
CA ASP A 22 12.52 11.81 8.75
C ASP A 22 11.74 12.81 7.87
N SER A 23 11.66 12.54 6.55
CA SER A 23 10.96 13.42 5.62
C SER A 23 9.46 13.56 5.90
N LEU A 24 8.83 12.58 6.58
CA LEU A 24 7.42 12.66 6.95
C LEU A 24 7.12 13.84 7.90
N GLY A 25 8.11 14.30 8.67
CA GLY A 25 7.98 15.45 9.56
C GLY A 25 8.04 16.80 8.85
N HIS A 26 8.46 16.86 7.60
CA HIS A 26 8.58 18.12 6.86
C HIS A 26 7.21 18.59 6.33
N ASP A 27 6.96 19.90 6.45
CA ASP A 27 5.72 20.53 5.95
C ASP A 27 5.57 20.39 4.43
N SER A 28 6.67 20.34 3.69
CA SER A 28 6.69 20.18 2.24
C SER A 28 6.47 18.75 1.75
N TRP A 29 6.34 17.76 2.64
CA TRP A 29 6.21 16.35 2.24
C TRP A 29 5.01 16.11 1.31
N THR A 30 3.82 16.59 1.69
CA THR A 30 2.60 16.47 0.88
C THR A 30 2.81 17.07 -0.52
N THR A 31 3.35 18.29 -0.61
CA THR A 31 3.59 18.99 -1.88
C THR A 31 4.59 18.23 -2.76
N ALA A 32 5.66 17.71 -2.16
CA ALA A 32 6.66 16.90 -2.87
C ALA A 32 6.05 15.62 -3.44
N MET A 33 5.24 14.90 -2.65
CA MET A 33 4.55 13.70 -3.09
C MET A 33 3.55 13.99 -4.22
N VAL A 34 2.74 15.04 -4.10
CA VAL A 34 1.81 15.48 -5.15
C VAL A 34 2.57 15.75 -6.45
N THR A 35 3.70 16.47 -6.38
CA THR A 35 4.49 16.80 -7.57
C THR A 35 5.01 15.58 -8.29
N GLN A 36 5.40 14.53 -7.57
CA GLN A 36 5.88 13.27 -8.15
C GLN A 36 4.75 12.40 -8.71
N ILE A 37 3.57 12.41 -8.07
CA ILE A 37 2.48 11.48 -8.34
C ILE A 37 1.49 12.00 -9.39
N LYS A 38 1.22 13.30 -9.45
CA LYS A 38 0.14 13.93 -10.26
C LYS A 38 0.12 13.57 -11.75
N ARG A 39 1.24 13.11 -12.31
CA ARG A 39 1.37 12.68 -13.72
C ARG A 39 1.14 11.18 -13.92
N GLN A 40 0.98 10.43 -12.82
CA GLN A 40 0.80 8.97 -12.88
C GLN A 40 -0.68 8.63 -12.87
N ARG A 41 -1.11 7.72 -13.72
CA ARG A 41 -2.49 7.20 -13.73
C ARG A 41 -2.74 6.23 -12.58
N TRP A 42 -1.72 5.46 -12.19
CA TRP A 42 -1.77 4.42 -11.16
C TRP A 42 -0.58 4.58 -10.22
N PHE A 43 -0.84 4.63 -8.93
CA PHE A 43 0.21 4.75 -7.91
C PHE A 43 0.01 3.73 -6.80
N ARG A 44 1.10 3.04 -6.44
CA ARG A 44 1.17 2.15 -5.29
C ARG A 44 1.96 2.82 -4.17
N TRP A 45 1.36 2.90 -3.01
CA TRP A 45 2.05 3.30 -1.78
C TRP A 45 2.89 2.15 -1.23
N HIS A 46 3.95 2.47 -0.51
CA HIS A 46 4.79 1.52 0.23
C HIS A 46 5.28 0.34 -0.62
N ASP A 47 6.31 0.56 -1.39
CA ASP A 47 7.09 -0.53 -1.99
C ASP A 47 7.88 -1.28 -0.91
N ALA A 48 8.38 -0.55 0.09
CA ALA A 48 9.00 -1.05 1.32
C ALA A 48 8.55 -0.23 2.52
N GLY A 49 8.37 -0.87 3.66
CA GLY A 49 7.84 -0.25 4.88
C GLY A 49 6.31 -0.29 4.93
N ASP A 50 5.73 0.41 5.90
CA ASP A 50 4.29 0.50 6.14
C ASP A 50 3.94 1.86 6.76
N LEU A 51 2.68 2.08 7.08
CA LEU A 51 2.20 3.26 7.79
C LEU A 51 2.95 3.44 9.11
N GLN A 52 3.27 4.68 9.46
CA GLN A 52 4.01 5.01 10.68
C GLN A 52 3.10 5.60 11.77
N SER A 53 1.97 6.18 11.38
CA SER A 53 1.01 6.81 12.26
C SER A 53 -0.32 7.08 11.55
N VAL A 54 -1.34 7.48 12.32
CA VAL A 54 -2.61 7.99 11.77
C VAL A 54 -2.36 9.30 10.99
N ASP A 55 -1.46 10.15 11.46
CA ASP A 55 -1.12 11.40 10.77
C ASP A 55 -0.46 11.14 9.41
N HIS A 56 0.41 10.13 9.32
CA HIS A 56 0.95 9.67 8.03
C HIS A 56 -0.17 9.21 7.09
N LEU A 57 -1.13 8.44 7.59
CA LEU A 57 -2.28 8.00 6.80
C LEU A 57 -3.12 9.19 6.30
N ARG A 58 -3.37 10.19 7.16
CA ARG A 58 -4.09 11.41 6.77
C ARG A 58 -3.34 12.26 5.75
N LYS A 59 -2.00 12.36 5.86
CA LYS A 59 -1.17 12.99 4.81
C LYS A 59 -1.30 12.27 3.47
N ILE A 60 -1.35 10.93 3.46
CA ILE A 60 -1.63 10.14 2.25
C ILE A 60 -3.01 10.49 1.67
N PHE A 61 -4.04 10.61 2.51
CA PHE A 61 -5.38 11.02 2.06
C PHE A 61 -5.35 12.40 1.41
N GLU A 62 -4.62 13.34 1.97
CA GLU A 62 -4.45 14.68 1.39
C GLU A 62 -3.79 14.60 0.00
N VAL A 63 -2.69 13.85 -0.14
CA VAL A 63 -2.05 13.63 -1.45
C VAL A 63 -3.04 13.03 -2.46
N CYS A 64 -3.84 12.04 -2.04
CA CYS A 64 -4.85 11.44 -2.91
C CYS A 64 -5.90 12.47 -3.39
N ARG A 65 -6.40 13.32 -2.49
CA ARG A 65 -7.35 14.39 -2.83
C ARG A 65 -6.74 15.41 -3.80
N LEU A 66 -5.46 15.73 -3.64
CA LEU A 66 -4.72 16.68 -4.50
C LEU A 66 -4.28 16.07 -5.83
N THR A 67 -4.46 14.78 -6.02
CA THR A 67 -4.14 14.05 -7.27
C THR A 67 -5.36 13.27 -7.80
N PRO A 68 -6.48 13.94 -8.14
CA PRO A 68 -7.72 13.26 -8.48
C PRO A 68 -7.64 12.42 -9.75
N GLY A 69 -6.71 12.72 -10.65
CA GLY A 69 -6.46 11.94 -11.88
C GLY A 69 -5.70 10.63 -11.64
N THR A 70 -5.16 10.42 -10.43
CA THR A 70 -4.40 9.22 -10.08
C THR A 70 -5.26 8.25 -9.27
N LYS A 71 -5.21 6.96 -9.61
CA LYS A 71 -5.76 5.88 -8.79
C LYS A 71 -4.69 5.37 -7.85
N HIS A 72 -4.97 5.37 -6.55
CA HIS A 72 -4.04 4.97 -5.51
C HIS A 72 -4.38 3.60 -4.93
N TRP A 73 -3.33 2.83 -4.61
CA TRP A 73 -3.42 1.59 -3.86
C TRP A 73 -2.44 1.63 -2.69
N LEU A 74 -2.95 1.42 -1.48
CA LEU A 74 -2.18 1.38 -0.23
C LEU A 74 -2.28 -0.02 0.39
N PRO A 75 -1.26 -0.88 0.24
CA PRO A 75 -1.14 -2.10 1.03
C PRO A 75 -0.62 -1.77 2.43
N THR A 76 -1.20 -2.35 3.47
CA THR A 76 -0.76 -2.15 4.85
C THR A 76 -1.05 -3.35 5.74
N GLN A 77 -0.26 -3.54 6.80
CA GLN A 77 -0.54 -4.45 7.91
C GLN A 77 -0.95 -3.70 9.18
N GLU A 78 -0.89 -2.37 9.17
CA GLU A 78 -1.10 -1.50 10.31
C GLU A 78 -2.61 -1.27 10.58
N ARG A 79 -3.27 -2.35 11.02
CA ARG A 79 -4.70 -2.38 11.35
C ARG A 79 -5.13 -1.27 12.29
N GLN A 80 -4.32 -0.97 13.31
CA GLN A 80 -4.62 0.02 14.32
C GLN A 80 -4.84 1.43 13.73
N TYR A 81 -4.07 1.81 12.72
CA TYR A 81 -4.21 3.12 12.09
C TYR A 81 -5.44 3.20 11.18
N LEU A 82 -5.82 2.08 10.56
CA LEU A 82 -7.04 2.02 9.76
C LEU A 82 -8.30 2.15 10.61
N LEU A 83 -8.32 1.54 11.79
CA LEU A 83 -9.46 1.59 12.71
C LEU A 83 -9.59 2.95 13.43
N ALA A 84 -8.57 3.80 13.37
CA ALA A 84 -8.57 5.13 13.95
C ALA A 84 -9.09 6.23 13.01
N VAL A 85 -9.45 5.88 11.76
CA VAL A 85 -10.03 6.80 10.79
C VAL A 85 -11.45 6.37 10.41
N ALA A 86 -12.32 7.34 10.15
CA ALA A 86 -13.67 7.04 9.69
C ALA A 86 -13.66 6.60 8.21
N PRO A 87 -14.55 5.69 7.79
CA PRO A 87 -14.61 5.22 6.41
C PRO A 87 -14.81 6.34 5.36
N ASP A 88 -15.50 7.39 5.72
CA ASP A 88 -15.75 8.56 4.88
C ASP A 88 -14.56 9.52 4.77
N GLU A 89 -13.54 9.39 5.64
CA GLU A 89 -12.26 10.10 5.46
C GLU A 89 -11.46 9.56 4.26
N VAL A 90 -11.69 8.30 3.85
CA VAL A 90 -10.91 7.64 2.79
C VAL A 90 -11.28 8.21 1.41
N PRO A 91 -10.33 8.79 0.67
CA PRO A 91 -10.60 9.38 -0.64
C PRO A 91 -11.11 8.35 -1.66
N ASP A 92 -12.00 8.79 -2.57
CA ASP A 92 -12.62 7.92 -3.58
C ASP A 92 -11.61 7.28 -4.55
N ASN A 93 -10.50 7.94 -4.81
CA ASN A 93 -9.44 7.44 -5.68
C ASN A 93 -8.40 6.57 -4.96
N LEU A 94 -8.63 6.21 -3.67
CA LEU A 94 -7.75 5.36 -2.88
C LEU A 94 -8.42 4.02 -2.55
N VAL A 95 -7.70 2.92 -2.76
CA VAL A 95 -8.03 1.59 -2.24
C VAL A 95 -6.99 1.20 -1.20
N ILE A 96 -7.41 1.03 0.05
CA ILE A 96 -6.56 0.54 1.13
C ILE A 96 -6.81 -0.97 1.28
N ARG A 97 -5.76 -1.80 1.15
CA ARG A 97 -5.86 -3.24 1.35
C ARG A 97 -5.15 -3.65 2.62
N LEU A 98 -5.93 -4.07 3.61
CA LEU A 98 -5.40 -4.64 4.85
C LEU A 98 -4.90 -6.05 4.57
N SER A 99 -3.62 -6.28 4.80
CA SER A 99 -2.96 -7.57 4.53
C SER A 99 -3.21 -8.56 5.65
N GLY A 100 -3.51 -9.80 5.28
CA GLY A 100 -3.56 -10.93 6.20
C GLY A 100 -2.20 -11.20 6.83
N SER A 101 -2.19 -11.60 8.10
CA SER A 101 -0.96 -11.80 8.89
C SER A 101 -0.30 -13.16 8.66
N LYS A 102 -1.01 -14.13 8.08
CA LYS A 102 -0.53 -15.51 7.90
C LYS A 102 -0.70 -15.97 6.46
N VAL A 103 0.25 -16.77 5.99
CA VAL A 103 0.12 -17.52 4.73
C VAL A 103 -1.00 -18.55 4.88
N ASP A 104 -1.85 -18.66 3.86
CA ASP A 104 -3.06 -19.50 3.85
C ASP A 104 -4.03 -19.23 5.02
N GLY A 105 -3.88 -18.07 5.65
CA GLY A 105 -4.77 -17.63 6.72
C GLY A 105 -6.02 -16.93 6.19
N PRO A 106 -7.03 -16.74 7.06
CA PRO A 106 -8.27 -16.05 6.69
C PRO A 106 -7.97 -14.57 6.37
N ARG A 107 -8.80 -14.00 5.49
CA ARG A 107 -8.76 -12.56 5.24
C ARG A 107 -9.17 -11.79 6.49
N PRO A 108 -8.58 -10.60 6.74
CA PRO A 108 -9.05 -9.71 7.81
C PRO A 108 -10.54 -9.38 7.65
N SER A 109 -11.31 -9.48 8.73
CA SER A 109 -12.77 -9.20 8.73
C SER A 109 -13.11 -7.76 9.07
N CYS A 110 -12.15 -7.00 9.63
CA CYS A 110 -12.37 -5.64 10.13
C CYS A 110 -12.19 -4.55 9.07
N TRP A 111 -11.92 -4.90 7.82
CA TRP A 111 -11.71 -3.96 6.72
C TRP A 111 -12.31 -4.51 5.42
N THR A 112 -12.90 -3.62 4.60
CA THR A 112 -13.64 -4.02 3.40
C THR A 112 -12.73 -4.61 2.32
N HIS A 113 -11.59 -3.96 2.06
CA HIS A 113 -10.64 -4.39 1.04
C HIS A 113 -9.42 -5.01 1.70
N THR A 114 -9.12 -6.24 1.32
CA THR A 114 -8.07 -7.04 1.96
C THR A 114 -7.10 -7.62 0.94
N SER A 115 -5.97 -8.10 1.43
CA SER A 115 -5.08 -8.97 0.68
C SER A 115 -4.59 -10.12 1.54
N THR A 116 -4.30 -11.26 0.90
CA THR A 116 -3.82 -12.48 1.55
C THR A 116 -2.65 -13.06 0.78
N VAL A 117 -1.83 -13.86 1.44
CA VAL A 117 -0.78 -14.66 0.80
C VAL A 117 -1.20 -16.12 0.85
N VAL A 118 -1.17 -16.79 -0.31
CA VAL A 118 -1.60 -18.19 -0.46
C VAL A 118 -0.52 -19.02 -1.13
N THR A 119 -0.49 -20.32 -0.82
CA THR A 119 0.44 -21.27 -1.45
C THR A 119 -0.09 -21.80 -2.77
N LYS A 120 -1.42 -21.75 -2.99
CA LYS A 120 -2.08 -22.24 -4.21
C LYS A 120 -3.14 -21.23 -4.65
N GLU A 121 -3.42 -21.22 -5.96
CA GLU A 121 -4.54 -20.48 -6.56
C GLU A 121 -4.61 -18.99 -6.20
N ALA A 122 -3.48 -18.28 -6.31
CA ALA A 122 -3.44 -16.84 -6.14
C ALA A 122 -4.24 -16.13 -7.24
N SER A 123 -5.04 -15.12 -6.85
CA SER A 123 -5.79 -14.29 -7.81
C SER A 123 -4.91 -13.25 -8.54
N CYS A 124 -3.71 -12.98 -8.03
CA CYS A 124 -2.76 -12.08 -8.67
C CYS A 124 -2.03 -12.78 -9.80
N PRO A 125 -2.14 -12.31 -11.06
CA PRO A 125 -1.48 -12.94 -12.21
C PRO A 125 0.00 -12.58 -12.35
N ALA A 126 0.55 -11.68 -11.52
CA ALA A 126 1.92 -11.18 -11.67
C ALA A 126 2.99 -12.27 -11.76
N PRO A 127 2.94 -13.39 -10.99
CA PRO A 127 3.94 -14.46 -11.10
C PRO A 127 4.02 -15.06 -12.50
N SER A 128 2.88 -15.29 -13.17
CA SER A 128 2.83 -15.82 -14.54
C SER A 128 3.17 -14.76 -15.61
N GLN A 129 3.29 -13.49 -15.21
CA GLN A 129 3.57 -12.35 -16.08
C GLN A 129 4.99 -11.77 -15.88
N GLY A 130 5.92 -12.56 -15.33
CA GLY A 130 7.28 -12.14 -15.04
C GLY A 130 7.37 -11.11 -13.89
N GLY A 131 6.52 -11.23 -12.89
CA GLY A 131 6.48 -10.35 -11.73
C GLY A 131 5.84 -8.96 -11.99
N LYS A 132 5.20 -8.76 -13.14
CA LYS A 132 4.64 -7.47 -13.55
C LYS A 132 3.12 -7.50 -13.59
N CYS A 133 2.48 -6.39 -13.19
CA CYS A 133 1.02 -6.25 -13.23
C CYS A 133 0.45 -6.16 -14.66
N ARG A 134 1.24 -5.69 -15.64
CA ARG A 134 0.78 -5.44 -17.02
C ARG A 134 -0.58 -4.74 -17.04
N GLU A 135 -1.61 -5.36 -17.65
CA GLU A 135 -2.98 -4.79 -17.72
C GLU A 135 -3.82 -5.03 -16.45
N CYS A 136 -3.37 -5.89 -15.54
CA CYS A 136 -4.09 -6.17 -14.30
C CYS A 136 -4.10 -4.93 -13.38
N ARG A 137 -5.29 -4.58 -12.87
CA ARG A 137 -5.51 -3.47 -11.93
C ARG A 137 -6.36 -3.86 -10.71
N ASN A 138 -6.40 -5.16 -10.39
CA ASN A 138 -7.21 -5.69 -9.30
C ASN A 138 -6.92 -5.04 -7.95
N CYS A 139 -5.67 -4.66 -7.69
CA CYS A 139 -5.28 -4.02 -6.43
C CYS A 139 -5.90 -2.63 -6.25
N TRP A 140 -6.18 -1.91 -7.35
CA TRP A 140 -6.82 -0.59 -7.37
C TRP A 140 -8.34 -0.65 -7.53
N ASN A 141 -8.94 -1.84 -7.65
CA ASN A 141 -10.35 -2.01 -7.93
C ASN A 141 -11.16 -2.19 -6.64
N LYS A 142 -12.05 -1.24 -6.34
CA LYS A 142 -12.94 -1.27 -5.16
C LYS A 142 -13.99 -2.39 -5.23
N ASN A 143 -14.29 -2.92 -6.41
CA ASN A 143 -15.26 -4.03 -6.55
C ASN A 143 -14.65 -5.39 -6.15
N ILE A 144 -13.33 -5.45 -5.94
CA ILE A 144 -12.64 -6.67 -5.52
C ILE A 144 -12.34 -6.56 -4.02
N SER A 145 -13.03 -7.34 -3.21
CA SER A 145 -12.89 -7.33 -1.76
C SER A 145 -11.55 -7.90 -1.28
N ASN A 146 -11.03 -8.96 -1.92
CA ASN A 146 -9.75 -9.55 -1.57
C ASN A 146 -8.89 -9.84 -2.80
N VAL A 147 -7.60 -9.56 -2.70
CA VAL A 147 -6.59 -9.98 -3.70
C VAL A 147 -5.63 -10.95 -3.01
N SER A 148 -5.46 -12.15 -3.57
CA SER A 148 -4.49 -13.12 -3.05
C SER A 148 -3.21 -13.11 -3.89
N TYR A 149 -2.08 -13.15 -3.20
CA TYR A 149 -0.74 -13.21 -3.80
C TYR A 149 -0.13 -14.60 -3.55
N GLY A 150 0.57 -15.13 -4.55
CA GLY A 150 1.35 -16.36 -4.38
C GLY A 150 2.49 -16.15 -3.37
N LYS A 151 2.73 -17.16 -2.52
CA LYS A 151 3.91 -17.18 -1.66
C LYS A 151 5.16 -17.31 -2.53
N HIS A 152 6.14 -16.44 -2.30
CA HIS A 152 7.48 -16.49 -2.92
C HIS A 152 8.48 -17.17 -2.01
#